data_6c33e52ef2e64df3f94a90c3fef74d83
#
_entry.id   6c33e52ef2e64df3f94a90c3fef74d83
#
_cell.length_a   1.000
_cell.length_b   1.000
_cell.length_c   1.000
_cell.angle_alpha   90.00
_cell.angle_beta   90.00
_cell.angle_gamma   90.00
#
_symmetry.space_group_name_H-M   'P 1'
#
loop_
_entity.id
_entity.type
_entity.pdbx_description
1 polymer ?
#
loop_
_entity_poly.entity_id
_entity_poly.type
_entity_poly.pdbx_seq_one_letter_code
_entity_poly.pdbx_strand_id
1 'polypeptide(L)'
;MSSSKVEPVRKSVVVSTGVEHAFALFINKFDAIKPREHNLLSVPIAETVFEPRVGGHIYDVGIDGNRCEWSRVLAYEPPSRVVFSWDIGPTWQLENDPAKTSEVEVRFIAESGDRTRVELEHRHLERHGTGWRAVADGVDGEAGWPLYLSRYVEIAITEASR
;
A
#
# COMPACT_ATOMS: atom_id res chain seq x y z
N MET A 1 0.67 -15.35 30.92
CA MET A 1 0.66 -15.82 29.74
C MET A 1 1.05 -14.85 28.69
N SER A 2 1.68 -15.26 27.80
CA SER A 2 2.11 -14.35 26.82
C SER A 2 0.96 -13.99 25.93
N SER A 3 0.81 -12.75 25.69
CA SER A 3 -0.06 -12.31 24.64
C SER A 3 0.54 -12.80 23.34
N SER A 4 -0.24 -13.52 22.58
CA SER A 4 0.20 -13.85 21.24
C SER A 4 0.24 -12.55 20.45
N LYS A 5 1.40 -12.19 19.97
CA LYS A 5 1.52 -11.06 19.06
C LYS A 5 0.88 -11.46 17.75
N VAL A 6 0.13 -10.52 17.19
CA VAL A 6 -0.39 -10.68 15.83
C VAL A 6 0.77 -10.54 14.86
N GLU A 7 0.95 -11.55 14.02
CA GLU A 7 2.02 -11.51 13.03
C GLU A 7 1.68 -10.55 11.90
N PRO A 8 2.64 -9.74 11.47
CA PRO A 8 2.40 -8.87 10.32
C PRO A 8 2.33 -9.68 9.03
N VAL A 9 1.65 -9.13 8.04
CA VAL A 9 1.66 -9.67 6.69
C VAL A 9 2.93 -9.15 6.01
N ARG A 10 3.78 -10.04 5.53
CA ARG A 10 5.04 -9.70 4.86
C ARG A 10 5.07 -10.25 3.46
N LYS A 11 5.47 -9.40 2.51
CA LYS A 11 5.63 -9.77 1.11
C LYS A 11 6.90 -9.12 0.59
N SER A 12 7.50 -9.71 -0.43
CA SER A 12 8.64 -9.08 -1.09
C SER A 12 8.65 -9.42 -2.57
N VAL A 13 9.20 -8.52 -3.36
CA VAL A 13 9.44 -8.72 -4.79
C VAL A 13 10.78 -8.10 -5.14
N VAL A 14 11.30 -8.47 -6.30
CA VAL A 14 12.51 -7.87 -6.86
C VAL A 14 12.13 -7.20 -8.17
N VAL A 15 12.59 -5.98 -8.37
CA VAL A 15 12.39 -5.26 -9.62
C VAL A 15 13.74 -4.98 -10.27
N SER A 16 13.77 -5.06 -11.60
CA SER A 16 15.02 -4.91 -12.38
C SER A 16 15.26 -3.45 -12.72
N THR A 17 15.40 -2.62 -11.69
CA THR A 17 15.75 -1.21 -11.84
C THR A 17 16.40 -0.72 -10.55
N GLY A 18 17.10 0.41 -10.62
CA GLY A 18 17.78 0.97 -9.47
C GLY A 18 16.81 1.49 -8.42
N VAL A 19 17.32 1.68 -7.19
CA VAL A 19 16.49 1.98 -6.03
C VAL A 19 15.73 3.29 -6.15
N GLU A 20 16.33 4.31 -6.74
CA GLU A 20 15.65 5.60 -6.92
C GLU A 20 14.46 5.49 -7.85
N HIS A 21 14.65 4.78 -8.97
CA HIS A 21 13.57 4.57 -9.94
C HIS A 21 12.51 3.64 -9.37
N ALA A 22 12.93 2.59 -8.64
CA ALA A 22 11.99 1.65 -8.01
C ALA A 22 11.06 2.38 -7.04
N PHE A 23 11.61 3.26 -6.22
CA PHE A 23 10.83 4.06 -5.28
C PHE A 23 9.88 5.00 -6.03
N ALA A 24 10.40 5.73 -7.02
CA ALA A 24 9.59 6.68 -7.78
C ALA A 24 8.43 6.01 -8.51
N LEU A 25 8.66 4.82 -9.07
CA LEU A 25 7.60 4.07 -9.75
C LEU A 25 6.48 3.68 -8.80
N PHE A 26 6.83 3.20 -7.60
CA PHE A 26 5.82 2.79 -6.64
C PHE A 26 4.89 3.96 -6.29
N ILE A 27 5.48 5.11 -6.04
CA ILE A 27 4.72 6.31 -5.64
C ILE A 27 3.94 6.88 -6.83
N ASN A 28 4.62 7.10 -7.96
CA ASN A 28 4.03 7.82 -9.08
C ASN A 28 3.06 6.97 -9.91
N LYS A 29 3.21 5.64 -9.86
CA LYS A 29 2.35 4.71 -10.60
C LYS A 29 1.40 3.96 -9.69
N PHE A 30 1.21 4.42 -8.47
CA PHE A 30 0.34 3.73 -7.52
C PHE A 30 -1.08 3.60 -8.06
N ASP A 31 -1.53 4.57 -8.85
CA ASP A 31 -2.83 4.52 -9.52
C ASP A 31 -2.99 3.27 -10.39
N ALA A 32 -1.92 2.86 -11.08
CA ALA A 32 -1.94 1.66 -11.90
C ALA A 32 -1.73 0.38 -11.09
N ILE A 33 -1.19 0.51 -9.90
CA ILE A 33 -0.92 -0.62 -8.99
C ILE A 33 -2.20 -1.03 -8.25
N LYS A 34 -2.95 -0.06 -7.75
CA LYS A 34 -4.12 -0.33 -6.91
C LYS A 34 -5.29 -0.83 -7.76
N PRO A 35 -5.92 -1.96 -7.38
CA PRO A 35 -7.09 -2.47 -8.09
C PRO A 35 -8.28 -1.52 -7.99
N ARG A 36 -8.95 -1.29 -9.11
CA ARG A 36 -10.13 -0.43 -9.18
C ARG A 36 -11.33 -1.02 -8.43
N GLU A 37 -11.38 -2.33 -8.29
CA GLU A 37 -12.46 -3.01 -7.57
C GLU A 37 -12.37 -2.80 -6.06
N HIS A 38 -11.23 -2.36 -5.54
CA HIS A 38 -11.09 -1.97 -4.14
C HIS A 38 -11.59 -0.54 -3.98
N ASN A 39 -12.90 -0.38 -3.91
CA ASN A 39 -13.55 0.92 -4.04
C ASN A 39 -14.56 1.14 -2.92
N LEU A 40 -14.34 2.17 -2.12
CA LEU A 40 -15.27 2.56 -1.05
C LEU A 40 -16.21 3.68 -1.49
N LEU A 41 -16.03 4.20 -2.71
CA LEU A 41 -16.94 5.21 -3.27
C LEU A 41 -18.20 4.52 -3.83
N SER A 42 -19.24 5.31 -4.01
CA SER A 42 -20.49 4.82 -4.61
C SER A 42 -20.45 4.84 -6.13
N VAL A 43 -19.38 5.35 -6.73
CA VAL A 43 -19.18 5.45 -8.18
C VAL A 43 -17.82 4.85 -8.53
N PRO A 44 -17.57 4.53 -9.81
CA PRO A 44 -16.25 4.02 -10.21
C PRO A 44 -15.11 4.99 -9.87
N ILE A 45 -13.95 4.45 -9.60
CA ILE A 45 -12.73 5.22 -9.33
C ILE A 45 -12.17 5.73 -10.65
N ALA A 46 -11.95 7.05 -10.76
CA ALA A 46 -11.26 7.64 -11.91
C ALA A 46 -9.75 7.56 -11.75
N GLU A 47 -9.25 7.82 -10.54
CA GLU A 47 -7.81 7.71 -10.26
C GLU A 47 -7.55 7.54 -8.77
N THR A 48 -6.37 7.02 -8.44
CA THR A 48 -5.85 6.97 -7.07
C THR A 48 -4.64 7.87 -6.99
N VAL A 49 -4.61 8.75 -6.00
CA VAL A 49 -3.52 9.71 -5.80
C VAL A 49 -2.75 9.35 -4.55
N PHE A 50 -1.42 9.32 -4.66
CA PHE A 50 -0.51 9.12 -3.53
C PHE A 50 0.23 10.45 -3.33
N GLU A 51 -0.07 11.17 -2.25
CA GLU A 51 0.60 12.42 -1.97
C GLU A 51 1.98 12.12 -1.36
N PRO A 52 3.07 12.56 -2.00
CA PRO A 52 4.41 12.12 -1.63
C PRO A 52 5.03 12.98 -0.52
N ARG A 53 4.42 12.95 0.66
CA ARG A 53 4.92 13.70 1.82
C ARG A 53 4.27 13.21 3.10
N VAL A 54 4.95 13.39 4.22
CA VAL A 54 4.38 13.13 5.54
C VAL A 54 3.19 14.07 5.76
N GLY A 55 2.09 13.52 6.26
CA GLY A 55 0.85 14.28 6.44
C GLY A 55 -0.04 14.31 5.21
N GLY A 56 0.46 13.83 4.07
CA GLY A 56 -0.36 13.65 2.88
C GLY A 56 -1.24 12.43 3.01
N HIS A 57 -2.04 12.18 1.97
CA HIS A 57 -3.00 11.07 1.95
C HIS A 57 -2.83 10.24 0.70
N ILE A 58 -3.28 9.00 0.77
CA ILE A 58 -3.58 8.21 -0.42
C ILE A 58 -5.10 8.23 -0.51
N TYR A 59 -5.63 8.65 -1.65
CA TYR A 59 -7.06 8.75 -1.82
C TYR A 59 -7.50 8.38 -3.23
N ASP A 60 -8.74 7.91 -3.32
CA ASP A 60 -9.38 7.60 -4.58
C ASP A 60 -10.27 8.76 -4.97
N VAL A 61 -10.28 9.10 -6.26
CA VAL A 61 -11.17 10.11 -6.82
C VAL A 61 -12.16 9.40 -7.72
N GLY A 62 -13.45 9.59 -7.45
CA GLY A 62 -14.51 8.99 -8.26
C GLY A 62 -14.74 9.79 -9.54
N ILE A 63 -15.47 9.18 -10.48
CA ILE A 63 -15.83 9.85 -11.74
C ILE A 63 -16.70 11.08 -11.50
N ASP A 64 -17.33 11.20 -10.32
CA ASP A 64 -18.14 12.35 -9.92
C ASP A 64 -17.30 13.42 -9.18
N GLY A 65 -15.98 13.20 -9.04
CA GLY A 65 -15.09 14.11 -8.34
C GLY A 65 -15.01 13.95 -6.84
N ASN A 66 -15.83 13.09 -6.25
CA ASN A 66 -15.76 12.83 -4.80
C ASN A 66 -14.51 12.04 -4.46
N ARG A 67 -13.99 12.24 -3.25
CA ARG A 67 -12.73 11.64 -2.81
C ARG A 67 -12.98 10.72 -1.63
N CYS A 68 -12.17 9.65 -1.54
CA CYS A 68 -12.11 8.77 -0.40
C CYS A 68 -10.66 8.70 0.07
N GLU A 69 -10.34 9.42 1.15
CA GLU A 69 -9.00 9.42 1.75
C GLU A 69 -8.91 8.22 2.68
N TRP A 70 -8.28 7.14 2.20
CA TRP A 70 -8.26 5.87 2.93
C TRP A 70 -6.91 5.56 3.57
N SER A 71 -5.94 6.47 3.45
CA SER A 71 -4.62 6.28 4.05
C SER A 71 -3.98 7.64 4.33
N ARG A 72 -3.11 7.65 5.33
CA ARG A 72 -2.30 8.82 5.70
C ARG A 72 -0.83 8.44 5.56
N VAL A 73 -0.03 9.30 4.99
CA VAL A 73 1.41 9.06 4.86
C VAL A 73 2.07 9.40 6.19
N LEU A 74 2.64 8.40 6.84
CA LEU A 74 3.22 8.51 8.18
C LEU A 74 4.73 8.74 8.16
N ALA A 75 5.43 8.21 7.14
CA ALA A 75 6.85 8.43 6.94
C ALA A 75 7.13 8.44 5.46
N TYR A 76 8.04 9.31 5.03
CA TYR A 76 8.38 9.42 3.61
C TYR A 76 9.88 9.70 3.50
N GLU A 77 10.64 8.67 3.14
CA GLU A 77 12.11 8.70 3.16
C GLU A 77 12.67 8.17 1.83
N PRO A 78 12.52 8.94 0.73
CA PRO A 78 13.04 8.48 -0.55
C PRO A 78 14.56 8.36 -0.53
N PRO A 79 15.13 7.40 -1.23
CA PRO A 79 14.45 6.37 -2.01
C PRO A 79 14.30 5.05 -1.26
N SER A 80 14.36 5.04 0.07
CA SER A 80 14.48 3.82 0.84
C SER A 80 13.19 3.35 1.52
N ARG A 81 12.28 4.26 1.85
CA ARG A 81 11.19 3.84 2.74
C ARG A 81 9.99 4.77 2.67
N VAL A 82 8.80 4.18 2.73
CA VAL A 82 7.55 4.92 2.94
C VAL A 82 6.68 4.11 3.90
N VAL A 83 5.97 4.80 4.78
CA VAL A 83 5.00 4.19 5.70
C VAL A 83 3.68 4.92 5.53
N PHE A 84 2.62 4.17 5.37
CA PHE A 84 1.27 4.75 5.30
C PHE A 84 0.30 3.90 6.11
N SER A 85 -0.79 4.53 6.54
CA SER A 85 -1.81 3.85 7.33
C SER A 85 -2.76 3.08 6.43
N TRP A 86 -3.46 2.12 7.03
CA TRP A 86 -4.56 1.41 6.38
C TRP A 86 -5.82 1.75 7.17
N ASP A 87 -6.59 2.70 6.67
CA ASP A 87 -7.75 3.26 7.37
C ASP A 87 -9.06 2.60 6.92
N ILE A 88 -8.97 1.39 6.44
CA ILE A 88 -10.14 0.62 6.00
C ILE A 88 -10.37 -0.50 7.02
N GLY A 89 -11.52 -0.44 7.68
CA GLY A 89 -11.86 -1.39 8.75
C GLY A 89 -12.37 -2.74 8.26
N PRO A 90 -12.68 -3.64 9.20
CA PRO A 90 -13.09 -5.02 8.90
C PRO A 90 -14.35 -5.15 8.05
N THR A 91 -15.21 -4.14 8.05
CA THR A 91 -16.45 -4.14 7.28
C THR A 91 -16.35 -3.31 6.00
N TRP A 92 -15.11 -3.04 5.55
CA TRP A 92 -14.85 -2.23 4.36
C TRP A 92 -15.41 -0.81 4.46
N GLN A 93 -15.26 -0.21 5.64
CA GLN A 93 -15.67 1.17 5.90
C GLN A 93 -14.43 1.94 6.36
N LEU A 94 -14.42 3.24 6.09
CA LEU A 94 -13.36 4.11 6.59
C LEU A 94 -13.37 4.15 8.10
N GLU A 95 -12.19 4.06 8.69
CA GLU A 95 -11.99 4.21 10.11
C GLU A 95 -11.43 5.59 10.39
N ASN A 96 -12.14 6.37 11.19
CA ASN A 96 -11.75 7.75 11.48
C ASN A 96 -10.85 7.87 12.72
N ASP A 97 -10.73 6.80 13.50
CA ASP A 97 -9.89 6.80 14.69
C ASP A 97 -8.50 6.25 14.35
N PRO A 98 -7.44 7.07 14.37
CA PRO A 98 -6.09 6.60 14.05
C PRO A 98 -5.61 5.44 14.90
N ALA A 99 -6.10 5.33 16.15
CA ALA A 99 -5.72 4.24 17.04
C ALA A 99 -6.28 2.90 16.60
N LYS A 100 -7.26 2.90 15.68
CA LYS A 100 -7.90 1.70 15.17
C LYS A 100 -7.49 1.38 13.73
N THR A 101 -6.35 1.89 13.31
CA THR A 101 -5.82 1.65 11.95
C THR A 101 -4.50 0.91 12.03
N SER A 102 -4.17 0.20 10.98
CA SER A 102 -2.90 -0.50 10.87
C SER A 102 -1.92 0.32 10.01
N GLU A 103 -0.70 -0.20 9.87
CA GLU A 103 0.37 0.50 9.14
C GLU A 103 0.98 -0.43 8.10
N VAL A 104 1.36 0.17 6.97
CA VAL A 104 2.07 -0.52 5.90
C VAL A 104 3.41 0.18 5.70
N GLU A 105 4.48 -0.58 5.82
CA GLU A 105 5.83 -0.10 5.54
C GLU A 105 6.32 -0.75 4.27
N VAL A 106 6.86 0.04 3.34
CA VAL A 106 7.49 -0.47 2.13
C VAL A 106 8.93 0.01 2.12
N ARG A 107 9.87 -0.93 2.07
CA ARG A 107 11.31 -0.67 2.03
C ARG A 107 11.86 -1.03 0.67
N PHE A 108 12.77 -0.19 0.19
CA PHE A 108 13.40 -0.36 -1.11
C PHE A 108 14.90 -0.54 -0.88
N ILE A 109 15.40 -1.73 -1.16
CA ILE A 109 16.77 -2.14 -0.81
C ILE A 109 17.56 -2.40 -2.09
N ALA A 110 18.56 -1.57 -2.35
CA ALA A 110 19.40 -1.75 -3.52
C ALA A 110 20.21 -3.02 -3.39
N GLU A 111 20.07 -3.93 -4.35
CA GLU A 111 20.89 -5.14 -4.43
C GLU A 111 22.03 -4.93 -5.42
N SER A 112 21.84 -4.07 -6.40
CA SER A 112 22.85 -3.63 -7.35
C SER A 112 22.35 -2.32 -7.97
N GLY A 113 23.10 -1.75 -8.89
CA GLY A 113 22.71 -0.50 -9.53
C GLY A 113 21.44 -0.60 -10.37
N ASP A 114 21.06 -1.81 -10.78
CA ASP A 114 19.90 -2.05 -11.64
C ASP A 114 18.94 -3.09 -11.07
N ARG A 115 19.01 -3.32 -9.75
CA ARG A 115 18.17 -4.33 -9.10
C ARG A 115 17.84 -3.89 -7.69
N THR A 116 16.55 -3.93 -7.35
CA THR A 116 16.05 -3.50 -6.04
C THR A 116 15.11 -4.56 -5.48
N ARG A 117 15.31 -4.92 -4.21
CA ARG A 117 14.35 -5.72 -3.48
C ARG A 117 13.39 -4.79 -2.77
N VAL A 118 12.09 -5.07 -2.91
CA VAL A 118 11.04 -4.28 -2.30
C VAL A 118 10.36 -5.16 -1.27
N GLU A 119 10.40 -4.74 -0.01
CA GLU A 119 9.81 -5.49 1.11
C GLU A 119 8.64 -4.71 1.67
N LEU A 120 7.49 -5.37 1.80
CA LEU A 120 6.28 -4.77 2.34
C LEU A 120 5.91 -5.49 3.63
N GLU A 121 5.63 -4.71 4.68
CA GLU A 121 5.14 -5.22 5.95
C GLU A 121 3.88 -4.47 6.34
N HIS A 122 2.77 -5.20 6.50
CA HIS A 122 1.51 -4.64 6.99
C HIS A 122 1.37 -5.13 8.43
N ARG A 123 1.49 -4.21 9.37
CA ARG A 123 1.62 -4.52 10.80
C ARG A 123 0.55 -3.82 11.63
N HIS A 124 0.44 -4.24 12.89
CA HIS A 124 -0.53 -3.69 13.85
C HIS A 124 -1.97 -3.94 13.42
N LEU A 125 -2.20 -5.09 12.78
CA LEU A 125 -3.53 -5.44 12.27
C LEU A 125 -4.56 -5.58 13.38
N GLU A 126 -4.13 -5.97 14.60
CA GLU A 126 -5.01 -6.10 15.75
C GLU A 126 -5.66 -4.77 16.15
N ARG A 127 -5.11 -3.63 15.73
CA ARG A 127 -5.68 -2.32 16.02
C ARG A 127 -7.06 -2.13 15.42
N HIS A 128 -7.39 -2.88 14.36
CA HIS A 128 -8.71 -2.82 13.76
C HIS A 128 -9.82 -3.36 14.67
N GLY A 129 -9.45 -4.00 15.77
CA GLY A 129 -10.40 -4.50 16.76
C GLY A 129 -11.08 -5.79 16.32
N THR A 130 -12.30 -5.98 16.77
CA THR A 130 -13.07 -7.18 16.42
C THR A 130 -13.18 -7.29 14.89
N GLY A 131 -12.82 -8.46 14.36
CA GLY A 131 -12.83 -8.67 12.91
C GLY A 131 -11.52 -8.36 12.21
N TRP A 132 -10.46 -8.00 12.96
CA TRP A 132 -9.16 -7.68 12.37
C TRP A 132 -8.63 -8.80 11.46
N ARG A 133 -9.00 -10.06 11.74
CA ARG A 133 -8.55 -11.19 10.91
C ARG A 133 -9.07 -11.10 9.48
N ALA A 134 -10.25 -10.53 9.30
CA ALA A 134 -10.80 -10.32 7.95
C ALA A 134 -9.92 -9.34 7.16
N VAL A 135 -9.41 -8.31 7.83
CA VAL A 135 -8.47 -7.38 7.18
C VAL A 135 -7.16 -8.10 6.83
N ALA A 136 -6.60 -8.83 7.80
CA ALA A 136 -5.36 -9.56 7.60
C ALA A 136 -5.46 -10.55 6.46
N ASP A 137 -6.52 -11.35 6.44
CA ASP A 137 -6.72 -12.36 5.39
C ASP A 137 -6.94 -11.70 4.02
N GLY A 138 -7.66 -10.59 3.98
CA GLY A 138 -7.92 -9.87 2.74
C GLY A 138 -6.64 -9.32 2.12
N VAL A 139 -5.80 -8.65 2.92
CA VAL A 139 -4.56 -8.05 2.40
C VAL A 139 -3.50 -9.10 2.10
N ASP A 140 -3.54 -10.25 2.77
CA ASP A 140 -2.60 -11.36 2.54
C ASP A 140 -2.99 -12.21 1.33
N GLY A 141 -4.25 -12.18 0.93
CA GLY A 141 -4.78 -13.01 -0.15
C GLY A 141 -4.39 -12.52 -1.54
N GLU A 142 -4.77 -13.31 -2.54
CA GLU A 142 -4.39 -13.05 -3.94
C GLU A 142 -4.83 -11.71 -4.48
N ALA A 143 -5.95 -11.18 -3.98
CA ALA A 143 -6.47 -9.87 -4.40
C ALA A 143 -5.90 -8.72 -3.55
N GLY A 144 -5.09 -9.04 -2.53
CA GLY A 144 -4.45 -8.06 -1.66
C GLY A 144 -3.04 -7.70 -2.14
N TRP A 145 -2.09 -7.63 -1.20
CA TRP A 145 -0.72 -7.21 -1.52
C TRP A 145 -0.07 -8.01 -2.64
N PRO A 146 -0.29 -9.34 -2.77
CA PRO A 146 0.29 -10.05 -3.91
C PRO A 146 -0.12 -9.46 -5.27
N LEU A 147 -1.38 -9.03 -5.41
CA LEU A 147 -1.85 -8.41 -6.65
C LEU A 147 -1.21 -7.04 -6.87
N TYR A 148 -1.15 -6.21 -5.82
CA TYR A 148 -0.51 -4.90 -5.90
C TYR A 148 0.95 -5.04 -6.34
N LEU A 149 1.69 -5.95 -5.71
CA LEU A 149 3.10 -6.13 -6.00
C LEU A 149 3.33 -6.75 -7.38
N SER A 150 2.45 -7.64 -7.83
CA SER A 150 2.50 -8.20 -9.16
C SER A 150 2.37 -7.11 -10.23
N ARG A 151 1.41 -6.20 -10.05
CA ARG A 151 1.22 -5.07 -10.96
C ARG A 151 2.42 -4.13 -10.95
N TYR A 152 2.98 -3.91 -9.77
CA TYR A 152 4.18 -3.08 -9.62
C TYR A 152 5.35 -3.67 -10.41
N VAL A 153 5.58 -4.98 -10.28
CA VAL A 153 6.65 -5.66 -11.02
C VAL A 153 6.43 -5.52 -12.52
N GLU A 154 5.20 -5.69 -13.00
CA GLU A 154 4.88 -5.52 -14.43
C GLU A 154 5.16 -4.11 -14.92
N ILE A 155 4.83 -3.11 -14.12
CA ILE A 155 5.10 -1.71 -14.46
C ILE A 155 6.61 -1.48 -14.55
N ALA A 156 7.37 -2.03 -13.61
CA ALA A 156 8.82 -1.90 -13.62
C ALA A 156 9.44 -2.53 -14.86
N ILE A 157 8.93 -3.68 -15.30
CA ILE A 157 9.38 -4.34 -16.52
C ILE A 157 9.07 -3.46 -17.75
N THR A 158 7.85 -2.95 -17.82
CA THR A 158 7.42 -2.10 -18.94
C THR A 158 8.26 -0.83 -19.02
N GLU A 159 8.52 -0.19 -17.88
CA GLU A 159 9.33 1.04 -17.85
C GLU A 159 10.79 0.76 -18.22
N ALA A 160 11.32 -0.38 -17.80
CA ALA A 160 12.70 -0.75 -18.10
C ALA A 160 12.91 -1.06 -19.58
N SER A 161 11.83 -1.39 -20.31
CA SER A 161 11.90 -1.73 -21.75
C SER A 161 11.86 -0.51 -22.65
N ARG A 162 11.72 0.67 -22.10
CA ARG A 162 11.67 1.92 -22.87
C ARG A 162 13.04 2.52 -23.13
#